data_5524180c8bb966c77ff73edcd68f2a38
#
_entry.id   5524180c8bb966c77ff73edcd68f2a38
#
_cell.length_a   1.000
_cell.length_b   1.000
_cell.length_c   1.000
_cell.angle_alpha   90.00
_cell.angle_beta   90.00
_cell.angle_gamma   90.00
#
_symmetry.space_group_name_H-M   'P 1'
#
loop_
_entity.id
_entity.type
_entity.pdbx_description
1 polymer ?
#
loop_
_entity_poly.entity_id
_entity_poly.type
_entity_poly.pdbx_seq_one_letter_code
_entity_poly.pdbx_strand_id
1 'polypeptide(L)'
;MAEIRGSGTWGSALSTAEFAAIRSVGFEPVGQVLGAAVYNIGFTGGYGCPGAWSGYGAFAQPIRGATQVSGRGGYGSFGPLVQAMYEARHKALDRMMSECTQLGGQGIVGVSLTIGSFPAGGLEFKAIGTAVRAQGGGVVPPTPFTSDLSGQDFAKLIMAGWVPVGLALGISVGSRHDDWLTVGQTRWGAGNAEVIGYTELVNDARHDGRVQLEQDVRRLGGEGVVVSRMDMKVHERECPMQEGRRDHIVEVTIIGTATARFASPGAQQPRSLAILSLDPQRRQAARVRLGG
;
A
#
# COMPACT_ATOMS: atom_id res chain seq x y z
N MET A 1 26.62 12.72 -5.11
CA MET A 1 26.60 12.14 -3.73
C MET A 1 27.90 12.38 -2.96
N ALA A 2 29.07 12.04 -3.47
CA ALA A 2 30.36 12.38 -2.83
C ALA A 2 30.55 13.89 -2.63
N GLU A 3 30.12 14.69 -3.60
CA GLU A 3 30.20 16.16 -3.60
C GLU A 3 29.32 16.82 -2.51
N ILE A 4 28.13 16.28 -2.25
CA ILE A 4 27.24 16.75 -1.18
C ILE A 4 27.84 16.45 0.22
N ARG A 5 28.52 15.31 0.39
CA ARG A 5 29.22 14.99 1.64
C ARG A 5 30.39 15.95 1.91
N GLY A 6 31.08 16.40 0.88
CA GLY A 6 32.17 17.35 0.99
C GLY A 6 31.74 18.77 1.36
N SER A 7 30.54 19.20 0.97
CA SER A 7 30.01 20.54 1.21
C SER A 7 29.33 20.72 2.59
N GLY A 8 29.06 19.63 3.32
CA GLY A 8 28.29 19.65 4.58
C GLY A 8 26.82 20.02 4.40
N THR A 9 26.36 20.20 3.16
CA THR A 9 24.95 20.53 2.84
C THR A 9 24.18 19.24 2.62
N TRP A 10 23.03 19.12 3.26
CA TRP A 10 22.12 18.00 3.08
C TRP A 10 20.71 18.50 2.80
N GLY A 11 19.93 17.72 2.03
CA GLY A 11 18.52 18.00 1.73
C GLY A 11 17.62 17.00 2.43
N SER A 12 16.40 17.42 2.74
CA SER A 12 15.35 16.58 3.30
C SER A 12 14.01 16.96 2.68
N ALA A 13 13.14 15.99 2.50
CA ALA A 13 11.74 16.22 2.11
C ALA A 13 10.83 16.54 3.32
N LEU A 14 11.39 16.56 4.53
CA LEU A 14 10.65 16.82 5.77
C LEU A 14 10.37 18.31 5.95
N SER A 15 9.20 18.63 6.48
CA SER A 15 8.91 19.94 7.04
C SER A 15 9.74 20.18 8.31
N THR A 16 9.84 21.44 8.76
CA THR A 16 10.54 21.78 10.00
C THR A 16 9.92 21.10 11.23
N ALA A 17 8.60 20.93 11.24
CA ALA A 17 7.88 20.24 12.32
C ALA A 17 8.19 18.73 12.34
N GLU A 18 8.25 18.10 11.20
CA GLU A 18 8.64 16.68 11.08
C GLU A 18 10.08 16.45 11.46
N PHE A 19 10.98 17.37 11.06
CA PHE A 19 12.38 17.34 11.47
C PHE A 19 12.52 17.38 12.99
N ALA A 20 11.84 18.30 13.66
CA ALA A 20 11.85 18.40 15.13
C ALA A 20 11.25 17.14 15.79
N ALA A 21 10.16 16.61 15.25
CA ALA A 21 9.51 15.40 15.77
C ALA A 21 10.43 14.17 15.68
N ILE A 22 11.13 13.95 14.57
CA ILE A 22 12.08 12.85 14.41
C ILE A 22 13.23 12.96 15.42
N ARG A 23 13.75 14.18 15.64
CA ARG A 23 14.82 14.40 16.62
C ARG A 23 14.37 14.19 18.05
N SER A 24 13.12 14.51 18.38
CA SER A 24 12.57 14.33 19.73
C SER A 24 12.49 12.87 20.18
N VAL A 25 12.49 11.93 19.24
CA VAL A 25 12.47 10.47 19.50
C VAL A 25 13.84 9.80 19.27
N GLY A 26 14.91 10.59 19.25
CA GLY A 26 16.29 10.09 19.21
C GLY A 26 16.77 9.67 17.82
N PHE A 27 16.16 10.16 16.74
CA PHE A 27 16.62 9.97 15.38
C PHE A 27 17.14 11.28 14.76
N GLU A 28 18.04 11.16 13.80
CA GLU A 28 18.60 12.28 13.06
C GLU A 28 18.40 12.06 11.57
N PRO A 29 17.78 13.01 10.83
CA PRO A 29 17.74 12.97 9.38
C PRO A 29 19.14 13.14 8.80
N VAL A 30 19.54 12.25 7.87
CA VAL A 30 20.90 12.25 7.27
C VAL A 30 20.89 12.64 5.78
N GLY A 31 19.75 12.65 5.13
CA GLY A 31 19.62 13.11 3.75
C GLY A 31 18.38 12.59 3.05
N GLN A 32 18.02 13.23 1.94
CA GLN A 32 17.01 12.72 1.03
C GLN A 32 17.57 11.57 0.22
N VAL A 33 16.75 10.54 0.01
CA VAL A 33 17.10 9.34 -0.78
C VAL A 33 16.05 9.07 -1.83
N LEU A 34 16.48 8.56 -2.97
CA LEU A 34 15.65 8.26 -4.12
C LEU A 34 16.02 6.92 -4.73
N GLY A 35 15.02 6.16 -5.13
CA GLY A 35 15.19 4.99 -5.99
C GLY A 35 14.17 5.03 -7.12
N ALA A 36 14.60 4.75 -8.33
CA ALA A 36 13.73 4.70 -9.50
C ALA A 36 13.95 3.42 -10.30
N ALA A 37 12.89 2.91 -10.91
CA ALA A 37 12.94 1.78 -11.83
C ALA A 37 12.00 2.04 -13.00
N VAL A 38 12.47 1.82 -14.21
CA VAL A 38 11.64 1.89 -15.42
C VAL A 38 11.38 0.47 -15.91
N TYR A 39 10.11 0.17 -16.10
CA TYR A 39 9.65 -1.15 -16.56
C TYR A 39 8.84 -0.99 -17.83
N ASN A 40 9.14 -1.84 -18.81
CA ASN A 40 8.26 -2.02 -19.94
C ASN A 40 7.15 -3.01 -19.53
N ILE A 41 5.92 -2.54 -19.51
CA ILE A 41 4.76 -3.38 -19.22
C ILE A 41 4.23 -3.93 -20.54
N GLY A 42 4.95 -4.89 -21.13
CA GLY A 42 4.61 -5.47 -22.42
C GLY A 42 3.43 -6.44 -22.36
N PHE A 43 3.59 -7.54 -21.64
CA PHE A 43 2.55 -8.56 -21.47
C PHE A 43 1.82 -8.38 -20.14
N THR A 44 0.59 -7.88 -20.21
CA THR A 44 -0.24 -7.66 -19.00
C THR A 44 -1.05 -8.89 -18.58
N GLY A 45 -1.06 -9.96 -19.38
CA GLY A 45 -1.88 -11.14 -19.15
C GLY A 45 -3.35 -11.00 -19.55
N GLY A 46 -3.80 -9.79 -19.85
CA GLY A 46 -5.21 -9.47 -20.07
C GLY A 46 -5.76 -9.70 -21.46
N TYR A 47 -5.16 -10.55 -22.29
CA TYR A 47 -5.62 -10.79 -23.68
C TYR A 47 -6.86 -11.68 -23.79
N GLY A 48 -7.27 -12.38 -22.73
CA GLY A 48 -8.49 -13.18 -22.71
C GLY A 48 -9.64 -12.44 -22.06
N CYS A 49 -10.86 -12.62 -22.56
CA CYS A 49 -12.06 -12.26 -21.84
C CYS A 49 -12.16 -13.17 -20.58
N PRO A 50 -12.42 -12.67 -19.39
CA PRO A 50 -12.63 -13.49 -18.19
C PRO A 50 -13.70 -14.58 -18.39
N GLY A 51 -14.67 -14.34 -19.25
CA GLY A 51 -15.69 -15.32 -19.62
C GLY A 51 -15.25 -16.40 -20.64
N ALA A 52 -14.13 -16.20 -21.36
CA ALA A 52 -13.72 -17.11 -22.42
C ALA A 52 -13.04 -18.41 -21.92
N TRP A 53 -12.51 -18.42 -20.69
CA TRP A 53 -11.87 -19.62 -20.11
C TRP A 53 -12.85 -20.66 -19.58
N SER A 54 -14.14 -20.30 -19.46
CA SER A 54 -15.19 -21.26 -19.09
C SER A 54 -15.67 -22.12 -20.25
N GLY A 55 -15.12 -21.96 -21.45
CA GLY A 55 -15.63 -22.51 -22.72
C GLY A 55 -14.92 -23.72 -23.33
N TYR A 56 -13.99 -24.39 -22.63
CA TYR A 56 -13.50 -25.70 -23.10
C TYR A 56 -14.35 -26.86 -22.57
N GLY A 57 -15.64 -26.76 -22.78
CA GLY A 57 -16.59 -27.85 -22.60
C GLY A 57 -17.90 -27.46 -23.28
N ALA A 58 -18.27 -28.10 -24.36
CA ALA A 58 -19.42 -27.80 -25.20
C ALA A 58 -20.81 -27.83 -24.48
N PHE A 59 -20.85 -27.85 -23.14
CA PHE A 59 -22.04 -27.84 -22.29
C PHE A 59 -21.95 -26.92 -21.10
N ALA A 60 -20.94 -26.05 -20.99
CA ALA A 60 -20.89 -25.08 -19.91
C ALA A 60 -21.94 -24.00 -20.19
N GLN A 61 -23.01 -23.97 -19.39
CA GLN A 61 -23.89 -22.81 -19.30
C GLN A 61 -23.03 -21.55 -19.07
N PRO A 62 -23.42 -20.38 -19.65
CA PRO A 62 -22.70 -19.14 -19.37
C PRO A 62 -22.71 -18.94 -17.85
N ILE A 63 -21.56 -19.22 -17.23
CA ILE A 63 -21.37 -18.99 -15.81
C ILE A 63 -21.63 -17.50 -15.62
N ARG A 64 -22.61 -17.15 -14.80
CA ARG A 64 -22.94 -15.79 -14.38
C ARG A 64 -21.64 -15.06 -14.12
N GLY A 65 -21.44 -13.90 -14.74
CA GLY A 65 -20.24 -13.08 -14.79
C GLY A 65 -19.31 -13.28 -13.60
N ALA A 66 -18.40 -14.23 -13.74
CA ALA A 66 -17.49 -14.55 -12.64
C ALA A 66 -16.45 -13.45 -12.52
N THR A 67 -16.31 -12.88 -11.33
CA THR A 67 -15.21 -12.01 -11.01
C THR A 67 -13.93 -12.83 -10.89
N GLN A 68 -12.86 -12.39 -11.55
CA GLN A 68 -11.52 -12.94 -11.40
C GLN A 68 -10.62 -11.90 -10.75
N VAL A 69 -9.89 -12.27 -9.72
CA VAL A 69 -8.91 -11.41 -9.07
C VAL A 69 -7.52 -12.01 -9.19
N SER A 70 -6.53 -11.15 -9.38
CA SER A 70 -5.13 -11.52 -9.55
C SER A 70 -4.29 -10.77 -8.54
N GLY A 71 -3.96 -11.42 -7.43
CA GLY A 71 -2.95 -10.97 -6.50
C GLY A 71 -1.57 -11.52 -6.86
N ARG A 72 -0.59 -11.32 -5.97
CA ARG A 72 0.79 -11.80 -6.13
C ARG A 72 0.82 -13.32 -6.20
N GLY A 73 1.35 -13.84 -7.30
CA GLY A 73 1.41 -15.29 -7.55
C GLY A 73 0.10 -15.91 -8.06
N GLY A 74 -0.93 -15.10 -8.29
CA GLY A 74 -2.20 -15.56 -8.86
C GLY A 74 -2.10 -15.93 -10.34
N TYR A 75 -2.76 -17.03 -10.70
CA TYR A 75 -2.88 -17.49 -12.09
C TYR A 75 -4.00 -16.78 -12.87
N GLY A 76 -4.55 -15.68 -12.32
CA GLY A 76 -5.59 -14.91 -12.98
C GLY A 76 -5.07 -14.17 -14.22
N SER A 77 -5.98 -13.67 -15.05
CA SER A 77 -5.67 -13.02 -16.33
C SER A 77 -4.70 -11.83 -16.24
N PHE A 78 -4.55 -11.20 -15.06
CA PHE A 78 -3.64 -10.08 -14.82
C PHE A 78 -2.46 -10.42 -13.88
N GLY A 79 -2.22 -11.70 -13.57
CA GLY A 79 -1.10 -12.14 -12.74
C GLY A 79 0.26 -11.57 -13.17
N PRO A 80 0.65 -11.65 -14.44
CA PRO A 80 1.92 -11.08 -14.93
C PRO A 80 2.02 -9.57 -14.71
N LEU A 81 0.93 -8.81 -14.88
CA LEU A 81 0.90 -7.38 -14.60
C LEU A 81 1.14 -7.10 -13.12
N VAL A 82 0.40 -7.77 -12.24
CA VAL A 82 0.54 -7.61 -10.78
C VAL A 82 1.96 -7.93 -10.34
N GLN A 83 2.54 -9.02 -10.86
CA GLN A 83 3.92 -9.39 -10.56
C GLN A 83 4.92 -8.30 -11.00
N ALA A 84 4.80 -7.81 -12.24
CA ALA A 84 5.64 -6.72 -12.74
C ALA A 84 5.52 -5.45 -11.89
N MET A 85 4.31 -5.12 -11.43
CA MET A 85 4.06 -3.99 -10.54
C MET A 85 4.73 -4.16 -9.17
N TYR A 86 4.75 -5.37 -8.62
CA TYR A 86 5.49 -5.66 -7.38
C TYR A 86 7.00 -5.55 -7.59
N GLU A 87 7.53 -6.20 -8.63
CA GLU A 87 8.96 -6.21 -8.94
C GLU A 87 9.50 -4.79 -9.15
N ALA A 88 8.77 -3.96 -9.92
CA ALA A 88 9.17 -2.59 -10.19
C ALA A 88 9.22 -1.72 -8.93
N ARG A 89 8.22 -1.86 -8.05
CA ARG A 89 8.18 -1.14 -6.77
C ARG A 89 9.28 -1.60 -5.82
N HIS A 90 9.48 -2.91 -5.69
CA HIS A 90 10.58 -3.44 -4.87
C HIS A 90 11.94 -2.97 -5.38
N LYS A 91 12.15 -2.97 -6.70
CA LYS A 91 13.39 -2.49 -7.29
C LYS A 91 13.66 -1.01 -7.00
N ALA A 92 12.63 -0.19 -7.03
CA ALA A 92 12.74 1.22 -6.65
C ALA A 92 13.06 1.37 -5.15
N LEU A 93 12.39 0.60 -4.29
CA LEU A 93 12.66 0.59 -2.84
C LEU A 93 14.09 0.10 -2.53
N ASP A 94 14.55 -0.97 -3.17
CA ASP A 94 15.90 -1.53 -2.97
C ASP A 94 16.98 -0.50 -3.31
N ARG A 95 16.80 0.25 -4.40
CA ARG A 95 17.73 1.32 -4.80
C ARG A 95 17.75 2.47 -3.78
N MET A 96 16.57 2.86 -3.30
CA MET A 96 16.43 3.88 -2.27
C MET A 96 17.07 3.43 -0.94
N MET A 97 16.88 2.17 -0.53
CA MET A 97 17.54 1.60 0.67
C MET A 97 19.05 1.52 0.52
N SER A 98 19.54 1.18 -0.67
CA SER A 98 20.98 1.18 -0.96
C SER A 98 21.58 2.59 -0.80
N GLU A 99 20.90 3.62 -1.28
CA GLU A 99 21.31 5.01 -1.11
C GLU A 99 21.27 5.44 0.36
N CYS A 100 20.24 5.02 1.12
CA CYS A 100 20.15 5.23 2.56
C CYS A 100 21.37 4.65 3.30
N THR A 101 21.74 3.41 2.97
CA THR A 101 22.90 2.74 3.56
C THR A 101 24.20 3.49 3.24
N GLN A 102 24.38 3.98 2.02
CA GLN A 102 25.55 4.78 1.63
C GLN A 102 25.66 6.09 2.41
N LEU A 103 24.53 6.69 2.81
CA LEU A 103 24.49 7.87 3.67
C LEU A 103 24.70 7.54 5.16
N GLY A 104 24.79 6.26 5.53
CA GLY A 104 24.87 5.81 6.92
C GLY A 104 23.53 5.90 7.65
N GLY A 105 22.42 5.90 6.93
CA GLY A 105 21.07 5.81 7.47
C GLY A 105 20.70 4.39 7.89
N GLN A 106 19.79 4.27 8.83
CA GLN A 106 19.28 3.00 9.39
C GLN A 106 17.82 2.77 9.03
N GLY A 107 17.16 3.79 8.48
CA GLY A 107 15.78 3.74 8.03
C GLY A 107 15.41 4.93 7.16
N ILE A 108 14.24 4.85 6.54
CA ILE A 108 13.71 5.88 5.64
C ILE A 108 12.29 6.20 6.07
N VAL A 109 12.02 7.48 6.29
CA VAL A 109 10.73 8.02 6.74
C VAL A 109 10.13 8.90 5.65
N GLY A 110 8.79 8.97 5.59
CA GLY A 110 8.07 9.77 4.60
C GLY A 110 8.22 9.22 3.18
N VAL A 111 8.27 7.90 3.03
CA VAL A 111 8.41 7.27 1.71
C VAL A 111 7.18 7.55 0.85
N SER A 112 7.38 8.18 -0.28
CA SER A 112 6.38 8.38 -1.32
C SER A 112 6.69 7.48 -2.52
N LEU A 113 5.73 6.62 -2.88
CA LEU A 113 5.78 5.80 -4.09
C LEU A 113 4.93 6.45 -5.18
N THR A 114 5.52 6.73 -6.32
CA THR A 114 4.82 7.29 -7.48
C THR A 114 5.06 6.46 -8.72
N ILE A 115 4.07 6.47 -9.62
CA ILE A 115 4.16 5.83 -10.94
C ILE A 115 3.93 6.94 -11.97
N GLY A 116 4.83 7.05 -12.94
CA GLY A 116 4.73 7.98 -14.04
C GLY A 116 4.89 7.28 -15.39
N SER A 117 4.42 7.93 -16.44
CA SER A 117 4.70 7.49 -17.81
C SER A 117 6.16 7.80 -18.15
N PHE A 118 6.84 6.88 -18.83
CA PHE A 118 8.17 7.11 -19.37
C PHE A 118 8.12 7.27 -20.89
N PRO A 119 8.81 8.25 -21.47
CA PRO A 119 8.66 8.60 -22.90
C PRO A 119 8.88 7.45 -23.89
N ALA A 120 9.65 6.44 -23.52
CA ALA A 120 9.91 5.26 -24.34
C ALA A 120 8.82 4.16 -24.26
N GLY A 121 7.63 4.47 -23.74
CA GLY A 121 6.52 3.51 -23.62
C GLY A 121 6.55 2.65 -22.37
N GLY A 122 7.41 2.98 -21.39
CA GLY A 122 7.48 2.31 -20.09
C GLY A 122 6.71 3.02 -18.98
N LEU A 123 6.69 2.40 -17.81
CA LEU A 123 6.29 3.02 -16.55
C LEU A 123 7.51 3.24 -15.67
N GLU A 124 7.64 4.45 -15.15
CA GLU A 124 8.64 4.81 -14.16
C GLU A 124 8.05 4.67 -12.76
N PHE A 125 8.71 3.90 -11.93
CA PHE A 125 8.40 3.74 -10.50
C PHE A 125 9.45 4.48 -9.69
N LYS A 126 9.02 5.43 -8.87
CA LYS A 126 9.90 6.22 -8.01
C LYS A 126 9.54 6.04 -6.55
N ALA A 127 10.57 5.87 -5.72
CA ALA A 127 10.49 5.90 -4.28
C ALA A 127 11.38 7.06 -3.78
N ILE A 128 10.81 7.97 -3.02
CA ILE A 128 11.52 9.11 -2.44
C ILE A 128 11.23 9.16 -0.96
N GLY A 129 12.23 9.41 -0.13
CA GLY A 129 12.05 9.55 1.31
C GLY A 129 13.24 10.24 1.97
N THR A 130 13.21 10.35 3.28
CA THR A 130 14.32 10.90 4.07
C THR A 130 14.97 9.81 4.89
N ALA A 131 16.25 9.58 4.66
CA ALA A 131 17.06 8.67 5.46
C ALA A 131 17.26 9.22 6.88
N VAL A 132 17.11 8.34 7.88
CA VAL A 132 17.27 8.67 9.30
C VAL A 132 18.23 7.71 9.97
N ARG A 133 18.89 8.19 11.03
CA ARG A 133 19.84 7.41 11.84
C ARG A 133 19.48 7.59 13.32
N ALA A 134 19.50 6.51 14.11
CA ALA A 134 19.33 6.58 15.55
C ALA A 134 20.54 7.26 16.20
N GLN A 135 20.28 8.16 17.14
CA GLN A 135 21.29 8.76 18.01
C GLN A 135 21.61 7.78 19.14
N GLY A 136 22.89 7.62 19.50
CA GLY A 136 23.28 6.78 20.64
C GLY A 136 23.83 5.39 20.32
N GLY A 137 24.17 5.11 19.06
CA GLY A 137 24.99 3.94 18.70
C GLY A 137 24.29 2.60 18.85
N GLY A 138 22.99 2.53 18.61
CA GLY A 138 22.24 1.27 18.57
C GLY A 138 22.70 0.31 17.48
N VAL A 139 22.26 -0.95 17.57
CA VAL A 139 22.57 -1.99 16.56
C VAL A 139 22.07 -1.51 15.19
N VAL A 140 22.96 -1.44 14.23
CA VAL A 140 22.59 -1.09 12.85
C VAL A 140 21.86 -2.29 12.24
N PRO A 141 20.59 -2.14 11.83
CA PRO A 141 19.91 -3.24 11.18
C PRO A 141 20.58 -3.57 9.84
N PRO A 142 20.61 -4.85 9.42
CA PRO A 142 21.25 -5.27 8.18
C PRO A 142 20.59 -4.63 6.94
N THR A 143 19.32 -4.28 7.07
CA THR A 143 18.52 -3.60 6.03
C THR A 143 17.82 -2.40 6.64
N PRO A 144 17.92 -1.20 6.05
CA PRO A 144 17.18 -0.04 6.52
C PRO A 144 15.66 -0.31 6.51
N PHE A 145 14.97 0.07 7.58
CA PHE A 145 13.50 0.06 7.55
C PHE A 145 12.98 1.13 6.59
N THR A 146 11.78 0.92 6.05
CA THR A 146 11.08 1.90 5.21
C THR A 146 9.70 2.19 5.77
N SER A 147 9.29 3.46 5.77
CA SER A 147 8.01 3.91 6.30
C SER A 147 7.46 5.08 5.49
N ASP A 148 6.19 5.01 5.14
CA ASP A 148 5.46 6.12 4.49
C ASP A 148 4.82 7.09 5.49
N LEU A 149 4.99 6.84 6.79
CA LEU A 149 4.53 7.74 7.83
C LEU A 149 5.27 9.07 7.75
N SER A 150 4.53 10.16 8.01
CA SER A 150 5.14 11.48 8.21
C SER A 150 6.13 11.44 9.37
N GLY A 151 7.07 12.39 9.43
CA GLY A 151 8.00 12.46 10.55
C GLY A 151 7.32 12.59 11.90
N GLN A 152 6.14 13.23 11.96
CA GLN A 152 5.34 13.36 13.17
C GLN A 152 4.67 12.03 13.56
N ASP A 153 4.12 11.29 12.60
CA ASP A 153 3.47 10.01 12.89
C ASP A 153 4.48 8.93 13.21
N PHE A 154 5.66 8.97 12.56
CA PHE A 154 6.81 8.16 12.95
C PHE A 154 7.20 8.40 14.42
N ALA A 155 7.32 9.67 14.84
CA ALA A 155 7.66 10.00 16.22
C ALA A 155 6.59 9.48 17.20
N LYS A 156 5.30 9.65 16.90
CA LYS A 156 4.20 9.10 17.71
C LYS A 156 4.25 7.57 17.79
N LEU A 157 4.57 6.90 16.67
CA LEU A 157 4.72 5.45 16.63
C LEU A 157 5.81 4.97 17.58
N ILE A 158 7.00 5.60 17.53
CA ILE A 158 8.12 5.29 18.45
C ILE A 158 7.72 5.55 19.91
N MET A 159 7.09 6.68 20.20
CA MET A 159 6.62 7.01 21.56
C MET A 159 5.58 6.00 22.08
N ALA A 160 4.80 5.39 21.19
CA ALA A 160 3.82 4.36 21.54
C ALA A 160 4.45 2.96 21.74
N GLY A 161 5.77 2.81 21.61
CA GLY A 161 6.47 1.53 21.77
C GLY A 161 6.43 0.62 20.54
N TRP A 162 6.25 1.21 19.38
CA TRP A 162 6.26 0.50 18.09
C TRP A 162 7.35 1.03 17.18
N VAL A 163 7.89 0.17 16.33
CA VAL A 163 8.87 0.54 15.29
C VAL A 163 8.34 0.14 13.91
N PRO A 164 8.63 0.93 12.88
CA PRO A 164 8.41 0.48 11.52
C PRO A 164 9.41 -0.62 11.17
N VAL A 165 8.95 -1.67 10.49
CA VAL A 165 9.81 -2.75 10.00
C VAL A 165 9.96 -2.72 8.48
N GLY A 166 8.99 -2.13 7.77
CA GLY A 166 9.08 -1.95 6.33
C GLY A 166 7.79 -1.42 5.71
N LEU A 167 7.89 -0.96 4.49
CA LEU A 167 6.74 -0.54 3.68
C LEU A 167 6.06 -1.77 3.08
N ALA A 168 4.81 -2.00 3.47
CA ALA A 168 3.99 -3.11 3.00
C ALA A 168 3.09 -2.67 1.84
N LEU A 169 2.93 -3.55 0.87
CA LEU A 169 2.18 -3.32 -0.37
C LEU A 169 1.12 -4.40 -0.56
N GLY A 170 -0.09 -3.98 -0.94
CA GLY A 170 -1.15 -4.85 -1.40
C GLY A 170 -1.62 -4.42 -2.79
N ILE A 171 -1.36 -5.22 -3.81
CA ILE A 171 -1.73 -4.93 -5.19
C ILE A 171 -2.61 -6.06 -5.70
N SER A 172 -3.76 -5.70 -6.25
CA SER A 172 -4.69 -6.64 -6.87
C SER A 172 -5.32 -6.03 -8.11
N VAL A 173 -5.59 -6.86 -9.10
CA VAL A 173 -6.36 -6.49 -10.29
C VAL A 173 -7.52 -7.46 -10.41
N GLY A 174 -8.73 -6.94 -10.26
CA GLY A 174 -9.97 -7.69 -10.50
C GLY A 174 -10.51 -7.43 -11.90
N SER A 175 -11.11 -8.42 -12.52
CA SER A 175 -11.80 -8.27 -13.79
C SER A 175 -13.12 -9.03 -13.82
N ARG A 176 -14.13 -8.45 -14.47
CA ARG A 176 -15.44 -9.05 -14.69
C ARG A 176 -15.94 -8.75 -16.09
N HIS A 177 -16.46 -9.77 -16.74
CA HIS A 177 -17.17 -9.63 -18.00
C HIS A 177 -18.64 -9.30 -17.74
N ASP A 178 -19.22 -8.39 -18.53
CA ASP A 178 -20.63 -8.05 -18.44
C ASP A 178 -21.51 -9.25 -18.79
N ASP A 179 -22.30 -9.69 -17.82
CA ASP A 179 -23.37 -10.65 -18.02
C ASP A 179 -24.70 -9.93 -18.34
N TRP A 180 -25.72 -10.72 -18.76
CA TRP A 180 -27.02 -10.18 -19.12
C TRP A 180 -27.72 -9.51 -17.92
N LEU A 181 -27.46 -9.97 -16.68
CA LEU A 181 -28.05 -9.43 -15.46
C LEU A 181 -27.46 -8.05 -15.16
N THR A 182 -26.12 -7.94 -15.19
CA THR A 182 -25.38 -6.69 -14.99
C THR A 182 -25.78 -5.64 -16.04
N VAL A 183 -25.84 -6.04 -17.33
CA VAL A 183 -26.33 -5.17 -18.41
C VAL A 183 -27.78 -4.76 -18.20
N GLY A 184 -28.64 -5.66 -17.69
CA GLY A 184 -30.01 -5.35 -17.33
C GLY A 184 -30.13 -4.28 -16.24
N GLN A 185 -29.27 -4.34 -15.21
CA GLN A 185 -29.25 -3.40 -14.09
C GLN A 185 -28.68 -2.02 -14.47
N THR A 186 -27.90 -1.91 -15.55
CA THR A 186 -27.32 -0.63 -16.02
C THR A 186 -28.19 0.10 -17.06
N ARG A 187 -29.29 -0.49 -17.52
CA ARG A 187 -30.18 0.13 -18.51
C ARG A 187 -30.95 1.29 -17.91
N TRP A 188 -31.25 2.29 -18.73
CA TRP A 188 -32.00 3.49 -18.37
C TRP A 188 -33.30 3.21 -17.60
N GLY A 189 -34.00 2.12 -17.88
CA GLY A 189 -35.27 1.72 -17.23
C GLY A 189 -35.12 0.91 -15.94
N ALA A 190 -33.90 0.60 -15.49
CA ALA A 190 -33.65 -0.25 -14.30
C ALA A 190 -33.88 0.47 -12.96
N GLY A 191 -34.10 1.80 -12.97
CA GLY A 191 -34.26 2.61 -11.76
C GLY A 191 -32.90 2.82 -11.00
N ASN A 192 -33.04 3.41 -9.80
CA ASN A 192 -31.88 3.64 -8.91
C ASN A 192 -31.65 2.39 -8.05
N ALA A 193 -30.88 1.43 -8.55
CA ALA A 193 -30.59 0.17 -7.86
C ALA A 193 -29.09 -0.12 -7.90
N GLU A 194 -28.64 -0.91 -6.95
CA GLU A 194 -27.27 -1.41 -6.92
C GLU A 194 -26.98 -2.33 -8.10
N VAL A 195 -25.86 -2.13 -8.78
CA VAL A 195 -25.36 -3.06 -9.81
C VAL A 195 -24.50 -4.10 -9.11
N ILE A 196 -25.13 -5.21 -8.75
CA ILE A 196 -24.55 -6.25 -7.88
C ILE A 196 -23.21 -6.74 -8.43
N GLY A 197 -23.11 -6.99 -9.75
CA GLY A 197 -21.89 -7.50 -10.36
C GLY A 197 -20.69 -6.55 -10.21
N TYR A 198 -20.91 -5.24 -10.27
CA TYR A 198 -19.83 -4.28 -10.09
C TYR A 198 -19.44 -4.11 -8.62
N THR A 199 -20.43 -4.18 -7.71
CA THR A 199 -20.16 -4.20 -6.27
C THR A 199 -19.32 -5.41 -5.87
N GLU A 200 -19.65 -6.59 -6.38
CA GLU A 200 -18.85 -7.81 -6.17
C GLU A 200 -17.42 -7.63 -6.68
N LEU A 201 -17.23 -7.16 -7.91
CA LEU A 201 -15.91 -6.92 -8.49
C LEU A 201 -15.04 -6.01 -7.60
N VAL A 202 -15.61 -4.89 -7.16
CA VAL A 202 -14.91 -3.94 -6.28
C VAL A 202 -14.55 -4.57 -4.94
N ASN A 203 -15.48 -5.29 -4.32
CA ASN A 203 -15.27 -5.91 -3.02
C ASN A 203 -14.23 -7.03 -3.09
N ASP A 204 -14.28 -7.87 -4.11
CA ASP A 204 -13.33 -8.97 -4.31
C ASP A 204 -11.92 -8.45 -4.55
N ALA A 205 -11.76 -7.43 -5.41
CA ALA A 205 -10.45 -6.81 -5.66
C ALA A 205 -9.88 -6.15 -4.39
N ARG A 206 -10.72 -5.47 -3.60
CA ARG A 206 -10.31 -4.88 -2.32
C ARG A 206 -9.95 -5.93 -1.28
N HIS A 207 -10.71 -7.02 -1.21
CA HIS A 207 -10.43 -8.12 -0.30
C HIS A 207 -9.08 -8.76 -0.64
N ASP A 208 -8.85 -9.11 -1.90
CA ASP A 208 -7.58 -9.68 -2.35
C ASP A 208 -6.41 -8.74 -2.09
N GLY A 209 -6.55 -7.44 -2.39
CA GLY A 209 -5.53 -6.44 -2.08
C GLY A 209 -5.16 -6.37 -0.59
N ARG A 210 -6.14 -6.54 0.32
CA ARG A 210 -5.88 -6.64 1.76
C ARG A 210 -5.16 -7.92 2.14
N VAL A 211 -5.55 -9.05 1.56
CA VAL A 211 -4.85 -10.34 1.79
C VAL A 211 -3.38 -10.24 1.36
N GLN A 212 -3.12 -9.62 0.20
CA GLN A 212 -1.75 -9.38 -0.27
C GLN A 212 -0.96 -8.48 0.69
N LEU A 213 -1.58 -7.40 1.20
CA LEU A 213 -0.97 -6.52 2.18
C LEU A 213 -0.62 -7.28 3.48
N GLU A 214 -1.54 -8.09 4.00
CA GLU A 214 -1.30 -8.89 5.22
C GLU A 214 -0.15 -9.89 5.02
N GLN A 215 -0.07 -10.52 3.85
CA GLN A 215 1.04 -11.42 3.52
C GLN A 215 2.37 -10.66 3.48
N ASP A 216 2.37 -9.46 2.94
CA ASP A 216 3.56 -8.60 2.88
C ASP A 216 4.01 -8.17 4.29
N VAL A 217 3.07 -7.77 5.16
CA VAL A 217 3.34 -7.44 6.57
C VAL A 217 3.98 -8.62 7.30
N ARG A 218 3.44 -9.84 7.14
CA ARG A 218 4.00 -11.04 7.75
C ARG A 218 5.41 -11.35 7.24
N ARG A 219 5.64 -11.17 5.94
CA ARG A 219 6.97 -11.36 5.32
C ARG A 219 8.01 -10.38 5.88
N LEU A 220 7.59 -9.15 6.18
CA LEU A 220 8.43 -8.14 6.80
C LEU A 220 8.65 -8.35 8.30
N GLY A 221 8.00 -9.35 8.91
CA GLY A 221 8.05 -9.58 10.36
C GLY A 221 7.21 -8.60 11.17
N GLY A 222 6.23 -7.94 10.55
CA GLY A 222 5.33 -7.01 11.23
C GLY A 222 4.22 -7.73 12.01
N GLU A 223 3.81 -7.14 13.13
CA GLU A 223 2.67 -7.56 13.93
C GLU A 223 1.39 -6.80 13.56
N GLY A 224 1.53 -5.66 12.89
CA GLY A 224 0.44 -4.81 12.44
C GLY A 224 0.85 -3.93 11.27
N VAL A 225 -0.09 -3.17 10.75
CA VAL A 225 0.14 -2.21 9.66
C VAL A 225 -0.67 -0.94 9.87
N VAL A 226 -0.02 0.19 9.66
CA VAL A 226 -0.68 1.49 9.53
C VAL A 226 -0.87 1.76 8.04
N VAL A 227 -2.10 1.65 7.56
CA VAL A 227 -2.44 1.91 6.15
C VAL A 227 -2.56 3.41 5.94
N SER A 228 -1.75 3.95 5.05
CA SER A 228 -1.74 5.38 4.70
C SER A 228 -2.53 5.69 3.44
N ARG A 229 -2.55 4.73 2.49
CA ARG A 229 -3.18 4.93 1.18
C ARG A 229 -3.87 3.66 0.71
N MET A 230 -5.06 3.86 0.14
CA MET A 230 -5.76 2.86 -0.64
C MET A 230 -6.30 3.53 -1.90
N ASP A 231 -5.69 3.25 -3.02
CA ASP A 231 -6.11 3.74 -4.33
C ASP A 231 -6.86 2.64 -5.08
N MET A 232 -7.92 3.05 -5.77
CA MET A 232 -8.70 2.17 -6.63
C MET A 232 -8.97 2.88 -7.95
N LYS A 233 -8.68 2.19 -9.07
CA LYS A 233 -9.00 2.66 -10.42
C LYS A 233 -9.89 1.65 -11.10
N VAL A 234 -10.89 2.15 -11.82
CA VAL A 234 -11.80 1.33 -12.61
C VAL A 234 -11.61 1.67 -14.08
N HIS A 235 -11.41 0.66 -14.89
CA HIS A 235 -11.24 0.76 -16.33
C HIS A 235 -12.29 -0.10 -17.03
N GLU A 236 -12.76 0.35 -18.18
CA GLU A 236 -13.58 -0.43 -19.11
C GLU A 236 -12.81 -0.68 -20.39
N ARG A 237 -13.00 -1.85 -20.97
CA ARG A 237 -12.57 -2.14 -22.33
C ARG A 237 -13.64 -2.94 -23.05
N GLU A 238 -13.65 -2.87 -24.39
CA GLU A 238 -14.46 -3.78 -25.19
C GLU A 238 -13.92 -5.21 -25.05
N CYS A 239 -14.84 -6.17 -24.93
CA CYS A 239 -14.45 -7.57 -24.85
C CYS A 239 -13.90 -8.04 -26.19
N PRO A 240 -12.64 -8.51 -26.25
CA PRO A 240 -12.03 -8.93 -27.52
C PRO A 240 -12.67 -10.20 -28.11
N MET A 241 -13.48 -10.91 -27.33
CA MET A 241 -14.10 -12.18 -27.73
C MET A 241 -15.60 -12.06 -28.04
N GLN A 242 -16.23 -10.94 -27.67
CA GLN A 242 -17.68 -10.79 -27.79
C GLN A 242 -18.04 -9.33 -28.10
N GLU A 243 -18.43 -9.08 -29.34
CA GLU A 243 -18.82 -7.74 -29.80
C GLU A 243 -20.01 -7.18 -28.99
N GLY A 244 -19.94 -5.91 -28.64
CA GLY A 244 -20.98 -5.23 -27.85
C GLY A 244 -21.00 -5.57 -26.38
N ARG A 245 -20.02 -6.33 -25.86
CA ARG A 245 -19.83 -6.57 -24.41
C ARG A 245 -18.59 -5.86 -23.90
N ARG A 246 -18.61 -5.55 -22.61
CA ARG A 246 -17.50 -4.87 -21.93
C ARG A 246 -16.91 -5.71 -20.80
N ASP A 247 -15.64 -5.57 -20.60
CA ASP A 247 -14.91 -6.06 -19.44
C ASP A 247 -14.66 -4.86 -18.50
N HIS A 248 -15.01 -5.02 -17.25
CA HIS A 248 -14.68 -4.05 -16.20
C HIS A 248 -13.46 -4.56 -15.43
N ILE A 249 -12.49 -3.68 -15.25
CA ILE A 249 -11.21 -3.98 -14.60
C ILE A 249 -11.04 -3.02 -13.45
N VAL A 250 -10.78 -3.55 -12.25
CA VAL A 250 -10.53 -2.78 -11.03
C VAL A 250 -9.11 -3.03 -10.58
N GLU A 251 -8.29 -1.99 -10.53
CA GLU A 251 -6.95 -2.01 -9.95
C GLU A 251 -7.00 -1.47 -8.53
N VAL A 252 -6.50 -2.23 -7.57
CA VAL A 252 -6.37 -1.83 -6.16
C VAL A 252 -4.90 -1.78 -5.80
N THR A 253 -4.50 -0.68 -5.18
CA THR A 253 -3.16 -0.53 -4.59
C THR A 253 -3.32 -0.04 -3.16
N ILE A 254 -2.79 -0.79 -2.20
CA ILE A 254 -2.79 -0.45 -0.78
C ILE A 254 -1.34 -0.29 -0.34
N ILE A 255 -1.04 0.79 0.36
CA ILE A 255 0.27 1.10 0.90
C ILE A 255 0.14 1.36 2.38
N GLY A 256 1.06 0.82 3.17
CA GLY A 256 1.12 1.07 4.59
C GLY A 256 2.46 0.70 5.19
N THR A 257 2.73 1.17 6.38
CA THR A 257 3.91 0.84 7.16
C THR A 257 3.64 -0.37 8.06
N ALA A 258 4.33 -1.47 7.82
CA ALA A 258 4.34 -2.61 8.73
C ALA A 258 5.08 -2.24 10.02
N THR A 259 4.50 -2.61 11.16
CA THR A 259 4.99 -2.22 12.49
C THR A 259 5.16 -3.43 13.40
N ALA A 260 6.14 -3.36 14.29
CA ALA A 260 6.37 -4.35 15.34
C ALA A 260 6.55 -3.65 16.70
N ARG A 261 6.23 -4.33 17.78
CA ARG A 261 6.49 -3.82 19.12
C ARG A 261 7.96 -3.96 19.46
N PHE A 262 8.49 -2.98 20.17
CA PHE A 262 9.79 -3.16 20.81
C PHE A 262 9.62 -3.17 22.33
N ALA A 263 10.32 -4.09 23.00
CA ALA A 263 10.39 -4.12 24.44
C ALA A 263 11.29 -2.99 24.91
N SER A 264 10.69 -1.88 25.37
CA SER A 264 11.43 -0.87 26.12
C SER A 264 11.28 -1.17 27.61
N PRO A 265 12.37 -1.41 28.37
CA PRO A 265 12.28 -1.47 29.81
C PRO A 265 11.77 -0.12 30.32
N GLY A 266 10.50 -0.07 30.73
CA GLY A 266 9.88 1.15 31.27
C GLY A 266 8.99 1.95 30.31
N ALA A 267 8.70 1.47 29.11
CA ALA A 267 7.65 2.06 28.29
C ALA A 267 6.31 1.97 29.06
N GLN A 268 5.92 3.07 29.67
CA GLN A 268 4.55 3.20 30.18
C GLN A 268 3.62 3.00 28.98
N GLN A 269 2.72 2.02 29.08
CA GLN A 269 1.64 1.92 28.13
C GLN A 269 1.00 3.31 27.98
N PRO A 270 0.88 3.84 26.76
CA PRO A 270 0.21 5.12 26.59
C PRO A 270 -1.15 4.96 27.25
N ARG A 271 -1.42 5.78 28.28
CA ARG A 271 -2.75 5.85 28.88
C ARG A 271 -3.67 6.18 27.73
N SER A 272 -4.53 5.24 27.36
CA SER A 272 -5.56 5.50 26.35
C SER A 272 -6.21 6.82 26.75
N LEU A 273 -6.24 7.78 25.83
CA LEU A 273 -6.97 9.02 26.05
C LEU A 273 -8.37 8.60 26.48
N ALA A 274 -8.71 8.93 27.73
CA ALA A 274 -10.03 8.58 28.25
C ALA A 274 -11.04 9.24 27.32
N ILE A 275 -11.81 8.43 26.59
CA ILE A 275 -12.91 8.92 25.78
C ILE A 275 -13.90 9.53 26.77
N LEU A 276 -13.85 10.86 26.93
CA LEU A 276 -14.81 11.61 27.72
C LEU A 276 -16.14 11.54 26.98
N SER A 277 -17.04 10.69 27.47
CA SER A 277 -18.42 10.69 27.00
C SER A 277 -19.00 12.08 27.23
N LEU A 278 -19.59 12.68 26.20
CA LEU A 278 -20.32 13.95 26.31
C LEU A 278 -21.68 13.77 27.02
N ASP A 279 -22.13 12.53 27.20
CA ASP A 279 -23.33 12.18 27.93
C ASP A 279 -23.15 12.43 29.44
N PRO A 280 -23.94 13.31 30.06
CA PRO A 280 -23.84 13.63 31.48
C PRO A 280 -24.02 12.42 32.41
N GLN A 281 -24.89 11.48 32.06
CA GLN A 281 -25.17 10.31 32.90
C GLN A 281 -23.99 9.31 32.88
N ARG A 282 -23.30 9.16 31.74
CA ARG A 282 -22.09 8.33 31.64
C ARG A 282 -20.88 8.96 32.32
N ARG A 283 -20.80 10.29 32.42
CA ARG A 283 -19.75 10.98 33.15
C ARG A 283 -19.86 10.73 34.67
N GLN A 284 -21.08 10.70 35.22
CA GLN A 284 -21.30 10.42 36.64
C GLN A 284 -20.93 8.97 37.00
N ALA A 285 -21.29 7.99 36.16
CA ALA A 285 -20.92 6.59 36.35
C ALA A 285 -19.39 6.34 36.28
N ALA A 286 -18.66 7.08 35.44
CA ALA A 286 -17.21 6.97 35.35
C ALA A 286 -16.48 7.57 36.54
N ARG A 287 -17.02 8.65 37.15
CA ARG A 287 -16.46 9.26 38.36
C ARG A 287 -16.59 8.38 39.62
N VAL A 288 -17.68 7.62 39.72
CA VAL A 288 -17.91 6.67 40.83
C VAL A 288 -16.94 5.46 40.75
N ARG A 289 -16.48 5.08 39.57
CA ARG A 289 -15.50 3.96 39.40
C ARG A 289 -14.04 4.36 39.64
N LEU A 290 -13.71 5.64 39.66
CA LEU A 290 -12.33 6.12 39.83
C LEU A 290 -12.07 6.66 41.23
N GLY A 291 -13.09 6.68 42.11
CA GLY A 291 -13.02 7.20 43.49
C GLY A 291 -13.23 6.15 44.58
N GLY A 292 -13.07 4.84 44.22
CA GLY A 292 -13.14 3.75 45.19
C GLY A 292 -11.80 3.02 45.35
#